data_4dce552195825ea0c4ce849adb62d2c4
#
_entry.id   4dce552195825ea0c4ce849adb62d2c4
#
_cell.length_a   1.000
_cell.length_b   1.000
_cell.length_c   1.000
_cell.angle_alpha   90.00
_cell.angle_beta   90.00
_cell.angle_gamma   90.00
#
_symmetry.space_group_name_H-M   'P 1'
#
loop_
_entity.id
_entity.type
_entity.pdbx_description
1 polymer ?
#
loop_
_entity_poly.entity_id
_entity_poly.type
_entity_poly.pdbx_seq_one_letter_code
_entity_poly.pdbx_strand_id
1 'polypeptide(L)'
;MQKSAIGILLWCCLFTARVASADGGHQIFEIRNFELEGGDVLPVAKVSYITHGKLNTARDNVLLVPSFYGGNHHGYDFLIGEGMALDSSRYFIVATDMFQNGLSSSPSNTPPPFNGPNFPTIAIRDNIEAGYRLLTEELGVSSIVAVLGFSMGAQQAFQWAVSYPDFMQNAVGWCGSAVEHPHGVMRLESFKSAIMADAAYNGGNYTEQPRVGLAAAGTHWSAWGTSQEWYRNRYFELLGLNTLEEVNTYYQNAFSRWDANDYIWLATTWQKNNVGDTPGFNGDYEAALGSIKARVLYMPCETDLYFHIDALRHEAQFIPDAQFTVIPTLWGHFAGGGSSPEDAVFINRTILDFLEQ
;
A
#
# COMPACT_ATOMS: atom_id res chain seq x y z
N MET A 1 -14.13 -25.30 36.78
CA MET A 1 -14.40 -24.75 35.45
C MET A 1 -13.07 -24.34 34.86
N GLN A 2 -12.51 -25.25 34.05
CA GLN A 2 -11.22 -25.06 33.38
C GLN A 2 -11.41 -24.10 32.20
N LYS A 3 -10.72 -22.95 32.23
CA LYS A 3 -10.58 -22.09 31.05
C LYS A 3 -9.46 -22.67 30.17
N SER A 4 -9.86 -23.27 29.06
CA SER A 4 -8.93 -23.70 28.02
C SER A 4 -8.25 -22.44 27.46
N ALA A 5 -6.94 -22.33 27.66
CA ALA A 5 -6.12 -21.38 26.99
C ALA A 5 -5.94 -21.85 25.54
N ILE A 6 -6.72 -21.29 24.61
CA ILE A 6 -6.45 -21.39 23.19
C ILE A 6 -5.32 -20.40 22.93
N GLY A 7 -4.13 -20.93 22.68
CA GLY A 7 -2.99 -20.13 22.26
C GLY A 7 -3.25 -19.56 20.88
N ILE A 8 -3.75 -18.32 20.81
CA ILE A 8 -3.85 -17.54 19.60
C ILE A 8 -2.44 -17.06 19.29
N LEU A 9 -1.80 -17.65 18.27
CA LEU A 9 -0.65 -17.03 17.62
C LEU A 9 -1.17 -15.74 16.95
N LEU A 10 -1.06 -14.63 17.66
CA LEU A 10 -1.27 -13.29 17.11
C LEU A 10 -0.17 -13.01 16.09
N TRP A 11 -0.46 -13.21 14.82
CA TRP A 11 0.30 -12.64 13.74
C TRP A 11 -0.10 -11.15 13.63
N CYS A 12 0.61 -10.31 14.38
CA CYS A 12 0.49 -8.86 14.26
C CYS A 12 1.10 -8.39 12.94
N CYS A 13 0.29 -8.26 11.89
CA CYS A 13 0.67 -7.57 10.64
C CYS A 13 0.71 -6.04 10.81
N LEU A 14 0.81 -5.50 12.02
CA LEU A 14 1.15 -4.11 12.24
C LEU A 14 2.67 -3.97 12.18
N PHE A 15 3.20 -3.58 11.00
CA PHE A 15 4.60 -3.22 10.81
C PHE A 15 5.63 -4.26 11.28
N THR A 16 5.52 -5.51 10.86
CA THR A 16 6.71 -6.33 10.75
C THR A 16 7.48 -5.94 9.49
N ALA A 17 7.76 -4.65 9.32
CA ALA A 17 8.86 -4.25 8.47
C ALA A 17 10.11 -4.84 9.14
N ARG A 18 10.45 -6.07 8.80
CA ARG A 18 11.83 -6.53 8.97
C ARG A 18 12.66 -5.51 8.23
N VAL A 19 13.58 -4.86 8.93
CA VAL A 19 14.71 -4.19 8.31
C VAL A 19 15.13 -5.05 7.12
N ALA A 20 15.38 -4.44 5.97
CA ALA A 20 15.89 -5.11 4.78
C ALA A 20 17.23 -5.81 5.08
N SER A 21 17.16 -6.88 5.81
CA SER A 21 18.16 -7.89 5.98
C SER A 21 17.58 -9.13 5.35
N ALA A 22 17.91 -9.32 4.06
CA ALA A 22 17.84 -10.60 3.41
C ALA A 22 16.68 -11.48 3.93
N ASP A 23 15.42 -11.19 3.50
CA ASP A 23 14.37 -12.21 3.62
C ASP A 23 14.62 -13.38 2.64
N GLY A 24 15.73 -13.29 1.90
CA GLY A 24 16.34 -14.37 1.11
C GLY A 24 15.47 -14.86 -0.05
N GLY A 25 14.36 -14.19 -0.38
CA GLY A 25 13.37 -14.73 -1.29
C GLY A 25 12.84 -13.80 -2.39
N HIS A 26 13.00 -12.47 -2.28
CA HIS A 26 12.50 -11.57 -3.33
C HIS A 26 13.39 -11.56 -4.57
N GLN A 27 12.76 -11.32 -5.71
CA GLN A 27 13.39 -11.16 -7.01
C GLN A 27 13.50 -9.67 -7.33
N ILE A 28 14.44 -9.30 -8.18
CA ILE A 28 14.62 -7.92 -8.66
C ILE A 28 14.48 -7.92 -10.18
N PHE A 29 13.55 -7.13 -10.69
CA PHE A 29 13.46 -6.77 -12.10
C PHE A 29 14.13 -5.43 -12.33
N GLU A 30 15.11 -5.35 -13.23
CA GLU A 30 15.85 -4.14 -13.56
C GLU A 30 15.38 -3.54 -14.88
N ILE A 31 15.01 -2.27 -14.84
CA ILE A 31 14.60 -1.50 -16.03
C ILE A 31 15.67 -0.46 -16.29
N ARG A 32 16.33 -0.55 -17.45
CA ARG A 32 17.37 0.42 -17.85
C ARG A 32 16.74 1.66 -18.44
N ASN A 33 17.33 2.83 -18.12
CA ASN A 33 16.91 4.15 -18.61
C ASN A 33 15.41 4.35 -18.44
N PHE A 34 14.92 4.12 -17.21
CA PHE A 34 13.51 4.28 -16.88
C PHE A 34 13.16 5.76 -16.77
N GLU A 35 12.37 6.23 -17.71
CA GLU A 35 11.86 7.61 -17.74
C GLU A 35 10.71 7.74 -16.74
N LEU A 36 10.84 8.69 -15.80
CA LEU A 36 9.81 9.05 -14.85
C LEU A 36 8.88 10.11 -15.44
N GLU A 37 7.64 10.11 -15.01
CA GLU A 37 6.66 11.12 -15.43
C GLU A 37 7.13 12.56 -15.20
N GLY A 38 7.94 12.78 -14.14
CA GLY A 38 8.57 14.05 -13.84
C GLY A 38 9.68 14.49 -14.81
N GLY A 39 10.06 13.63 -15.75
CA GLY A 39 11.11 13.89 -16.76
C GLY A 39 12.52 13.47 -16.36
N ASP A 40 12.75 13.04 -15.12
CA ASP A 40 14.01 12.43 -14.71
C ASP A 40 14.14 11.02 -15.30
N VAL A 41 15.37 10.55 -15.50
CA VAL A 41 15.66 9.21 -16.00
C VAL A 41 16.51 8.45 -14.99
N LEU A 42 15.97 7.40 -14.41
CA LEU A 42 16.75 6.47 -13.59
C LEU A 42 17.58 5.56 -14.50
N PRO A 43 18.92 5.58 -14.40
CA PRO A 43 19.77 4.73 -15.24
C PRO A 43 19.43 3.24 -15.09
N VAL A 44 19.07 2.84 -13.88
CA VAL A 44 18.53 1.51 -13.55
C VAL A 44 17.45 1.69 -12.48
N ALA A 45 16.21 1.45 -12.84
CA ALA A 45 15.12 1.31 -11.89
C ALA A 45 14.99 -0.17 -11.50
N LYS A 46 14.81 -0.44 -10.20
CA LYS A 46 14.68 -1.79 -9.64
C LYS A 46 13.29 -1.97 -9.06
N VAL A 47 12.60 -3.02 -9.45
CA VAL A 47 11.34 -3.46 -8.87
C VAL A 47 11.57 -4.76 -8.12
N SER A 48 11.41 -4.72 -6.81
CA SER A 48 11.42 -5.89 -5.95
C SER A 48 10.06 -6.58 -5.99
N TYR A 49 10.02 -7.91 -6.05
CA TYR A 49 8.77 -8.67 -6.07
C TYR A 49 8.97 -10.11 -5.59
N ILE A 50 7.90 -10.74 -5.16
CA ILE A 50 7.82 -12.19 -4.94
C ILE A 50 6.64 -12.77 -5.72
N THR A 51 6.66 -14.08 -5.92
CA THR A 51 5.57 -14.78 -6.59
C THR A 51 5.11 -16.00 -5.79
N HIS A 52 3.80 -16.27 -5.81
CA HIS A 52 3.23 -17.49 -5.23
C HIS A 52 2.41 -18.22 -6.30
N GLY A 53 2.37 -19.56 -6.20
CA GLY A 53 1.63 -20.38 -7.15
C GLY A 53 2.37 -20.61 -8.46
N LYS A 54 1.64 -20.95 -9.51
CA LYS A 54 2.19 -21.31 -10.81
C LYS A 54 1.47 -20.59 -11.95
N LEU A 55 2.26 -19.91 -12.77
CA LEU A 55 1.77 -19.30 -14.01
C LEU A 55 1.31 -20.39 -14.97
N ASN A 56 0.06 -20.30 -15.47
CA ASN A 56 -0.49 -21.24 -16.43
C ASN A 56 0.08 -21.04 -17.84
N THR A 57 -0.21 -21.98 -18.75
CA THR A 57 0.31 -21.91 -20.12
C THR A 57 -0.22 -20.70 -20.91
N ALA A 58 -1.46 -20.27 -20.61
CA ALA A 58 -2.06 -19.10 -21.25
C ALA A 58 -1.52 -17.78 -20.68
N ARG A 59 -0.86 -17.82 -19.52
CA ARG A 59 -0.30 -16.67 -18.81
C ARG A 59 -1.33 -15.61 -18.46
N ASP A 60 -2.51 -16.03 -18.02
CA ASP A 60 -3.66 -15.18 -17.74
C ASP A 60 -4.30 -15.42 -16.35
N ASN A 61 -3.72 -16.31 -15.53
CA ASN A 61 -4.19 -16.59 -14.17
C ASN A 61 -3.48 -15.72 -13.09
N VAL A 62 -3.17 -14.49 -13.42
CA VAL A 62 -2.35 -13.61 -12.56
C VAL A 62 -3.23 -12.76 -11.65
N LEU A 63 -2.86 -12.72 -10.36
CA LEU A 63 -3.29 -11.68 -9.42
C LEU A 63 -2.10 -10.78 -9.08
N LEU A 64 -2.25 -9.48 -9.25
CA LEU A 64 -1.24 -8.50 -8.88
C LEU A 64 -1.61 -7.85 -7.54
N VAL A 65 -0.69 -7.84 -6.58
CA VAL A 65 -0.87 -7.22 -5.27
C VAL A 65 0.29 -6.24 -4.97
N PRO A 66 0.14 -4.97 -5.34
CA PRO A 66 1.16 -3.95 -5.11
C PRO A 66 1.22 -3.55 -3.65
N SER A 67 2.42 -3.34 -3.11
CA SER A 67 2.64 -2.90 -1.74
C SER A 67 2.01 -1.53 -1.46
N PHE A 68 2.02 -1.11 -0.20
CA PHE A 68 1.42 0.13 0.28
C PHE A 68 2.40 0.90 1.18
N TYR A 69 2.02 2.08 1.64
CA TYR A 69 2.84 2.92 2.51
C TYR A 69 3.27 2.19 3.77
N GLY A 70 4.57 2.08 3.99
CA GLY A 70 5.13 1.35 5.12
C GLY A 70 4.99 -0.18 5.02
N GLY A 71 4.51 -0.72 3.89
CA GLY A 71 4.40 -2.14 3.61
C GLY A 71 5.39 -2.63 2.56
N ASN A 72 5.43 -3.94 2.39
CA ASN A 72 6.19 -4.62 1.35
C ASN A 72 5.37 -5.80 0.78
N HIS A 73 5.99 -6.59 -0.08
CA HIS A 73 5.38 -7.76 -0.73
C HIS A 73 4.75 -8.79 0.23
N HIS A 74 5.06 -8.76 1.55
CA HIS A 74 4.42 -9.58 2.58
C HIS A 74 3.14 -8.96 3.16
N GLY A 75 2.77 -7.75 2.74
CA GLY A 75 1.61 -7.04 3.29
C GLY A 75 0.27 -7.75 3.10
N TYR A 76 0.22 -8.74 2.21
CA TYR A 76 -0.99 -9.50 1.85
C TYR A 76 -0.93 -10.98 2.25
N ASP A 77 0.08 -11.40 3.01
CA ASP A 77 0.25 -12.80 3.42
C ASP A 77 -1.00 -13.35 4.14
N PHE A 78 -1.75 -12.49 4.83
CA PHE A 78 -2.99 -12.86 5.52
C PHE A 78 -4.16 -13.24 4.59
N LEU A 79 -4.04 -12.98 3.29
CA LEU A 79 -5.01 -13.35 2.24
C LEU A 79 -4.53 -14.50 1.36
N ILE A 80 -3.27 -14.96 1.54
CA ILE A 80 -2.65 -15.98 0.68
C ILE A 80 -2.80 -17.36 1.33
N GLY A 81 -3.45 -18.28 0.64
CA GLY A 81 -3.62 -19.66 1.08
C GLY A 81 -4.64 -20.45 0.26
N GLU A 82 -4.63 -21.78 0.39
CA GLU A 82 -5.60 -22.64 -0.25
C GLU A 82 -7.02 -22.31 0.23
N GLY A 83 -7.93 -22.04 -0.71
CA GLY A 83 -9.31 -21.67 -0.42
C GLY A 83 -9.48 -20.22 0.09
N MET A 84 -8.43 -19.43 0.09
CA MET A 84 -8.48 -18.00 0.39
C MET A 84 -8.64 -17.15 -0.88
N ALA A 85 -8.82 -15.83 -0.73
CA ALA A 85 -8.97 -14.93 -1.86
C ALA A 85 -7.76 -14.96 -2.80
N LEU A 86 -6.56 -15.08 -2.25
CA LEU A 86 -5.31 -15.22 -2.98
C LEU A 86 -4.85 -16.69 -2.93
N ASP A 87 -5.61 -17.56 -3.59
CA ASP A 87 -5.33 -19.00 -3.63
C ASP A 87 -4.22 -19.32 -4.62
N SER A 88 -3.03 -19.60 -4.10
CA SER A 88 -1.85 -19.94 -4.90
C SER A 88 -1.94 -21.31 -5.62
N SER A 89 -2.96 -22.14 -5.34
CA SER A 89 -3.25 -23.35 -6.11
C SER A 89 -3.98 -23.04 -7.43
N ARG A 90 -4.68 -21.90 -7.50
CA ARG A 90 -5.47 -21.42 -8.65
C ARG A 90 -4.77 -20.31 -9.42
N TYR A 91 -4.16 -19.39 -8.71
CA TYR A 91 -3.61 -18.16 -9.27
C TYR A 91 -2.08 -18.11 -9.16
N PHE A 92 -1.50 -17.39 -10.08
CA PHE A 92 -0.12 -16.92 -9.98
C PHE A 92 -0.14 -15.51 -9.40
N ILE A 93 0.22 -15.39 -8.13
CA ILE A 93 0.17 -14.14 -7.38
C ILE A 93 1.52 -13.45 -7.53
N VAL A 94 1.51 -12.20 -7.97
CA VAL A 94 2.70 -11.34 -8.08
C VAL A 94 2.56 -10.23 -7.05
N ALA A 95 3.36 -10.27 -6.00
CA ALA A 95 3.39 -9.23 -4.97
C ALA A 95 4.60 -8.32 -5.21
N THR A 96 4.34 -7.04 -5.53
CA THR A 96 5.38 -6.08 -5.90
C THR A 96 5.63 -5.05 -4.81
N ASP A 97 6.86 -4.61 -4.71
CA ASP A 97 7.26 -3.48 -3.89
C ASP A 97 7.25 -2.20 -4.72
N MET A 98 6.54 -1.18 -4.23
CA MET A 98 6.57 0.10 -4.91
C MET A 98 7.92 0.80 -4.73
N PHE A 99 8.28 1.69 -5.64
CA PHE A 99 9.42 2.57 -5.47
C PHE A 99 9.35 3.30 -4.14
N GLN A 100 10.50 3.64 -3.57
CA GLN A 100 10.65 4.39 -2.31
C GLN A 100 10.34 3.58 -1.04
N ASN A 101 10.12 2.26 -1.12
CA ASN A 101 9.85 1.44 0.07
C ASN A 101 11.11 0.78 0.69
N GLY A 102 12.30 1.11 0.19
CA GLY A 102 13.58 0.57 0.66
C GLY A 102 13.99 -0.76 0.03
N LEU A 103 13.11 -1.44 -0.72
CA LEU A 103 13.40 -2.70 -1.45
C LEU A 103 13.51 -2.46 -2.95
N SER A 104 12.52 -1.82 -3.58
CA SER A 104 12.64 -1.25 -4.92
C SER A 104 13.52 -0.01 -4.89
N SER A 105 13.81 0.60 -6.06
CA SER A 105 14.59 1.84 -6.13
C SER A 105 14.06 2.91 -5.18
N SER A 106 14.89 3.37 -4.26
CA SER A 106 14.52 4.24 -3.14
C SER A 106 15.63 5.25 -2.86
N PRO A 107 15.35 6.36 -2.17
CA PRO A 107 16.37 7.28 -1.67
C PRO A 107 17.52 6.59 -0.94
N SER A 108 17.20 5.59 -0.11
CA SER A 108 18.17 4.89 0.73
C SER A 108 19.08 3.91 -0.01
N ASN A 109 18.67 3.40 -1.19
CA ASN A 109 19.39 2.31 -1.87
C ASN A 109 19.82 2.64 -3.32
N THR A 110 19.45 3.81 -3.85
CA THR A 110 19.85 4.24 -5.19
C THR A 110 21.21 4.93 -5.14
N PRO A 111 22.15 4.61 -6.05
CA PRO A 111 23.46 5.24 -6.06
C PRO A 111 23.42 6.71 -6.55
N PRO A 112 24.45 7.54 -6.26
CA PRO A 112 24.57 8.88 -6.83
C PRO A 112 24.43 8.85 -8.36
N PRO A 113 23.82 9.91 -8.95
CA PRO A 113 23.43 11.17 -8.33
C PRO A 113 22.04 11.15 -7.65
N PHE A 114 21.28 10.06 -7.75
CA PHE A 114 19.89 9.93 -7.28
C PHE A 114 19.74 9.34 -5.88
N ASN A 115 20.75 9.48 -5.02
CA ASN A 115 20.69 8.99 -3.64
C ASN A 115 20.14 10.03 -2.66
N GLY A 116 19.57 9.57 -1.57
CA GLY A 116 19.09 10.41 -0.46
C GLY A 116 18.13 11.52 -0.93
N PRO A 117 18.37 12.79 -0.56
CA PRO A 117 17.49 13.90 -0.93
C PRO A 117 17.50 14.24 -2.43
N ASN A 118 18.39 13.66 -3.22
CA ASN A 118 18.44 13.85 -4.67
C ASN A 118 17.62 12.79 -5.42
N PHE A 119 16.95 11.89 -4.72
CA PHE A 119 16.07 10.91 -5.35
C PHE A 119 14.93 11.66 -6.07
N PRO A 120 14.58 11.29 -7.32
CA PRO A 120 13.55 12.01 -8.08
C PRO A 120 12.17 11.80 -7.47
N THR A 121 11.25 12.70 -7.80
CA THR A 121 9.83 12.53 -7.48
C THR A 121 9.27 11.37 -8.29
N ILE A 122 8.58 10.46 -7.62
CA ILE A 122 7.87 9.34 -8.23
C ILE A 122 6.36 9.64 -8.22
N ALA A 123 5.69 9.40 -9.32
CA ALA A 123 4.23 9.35 -9.39
C ALA A 123 3.72 7.92 -9.15
N ILE A 124 2.46 7.76 -8.78
CA ILE A 124 1.82 6.42 -8.75
C ILE A 124 1.94 5.76 -10.13
N ARG A 125 1.77 6.52 -11.21
CA ARG A 125 1.88 6.03 -12.60
C ARG A 125 3.26 5.47 -12.95
N ASP A 126 4.34 5.98 -12.35
CA ASP A 126 5.68 5.39 -12.52
C ASP A 126 5.75 3.97 -11.95
N ASN A 127 5.09 3.72 -10.80
CA ASN A 127 4.98 2.38 -10.23
C ASN A 127 4.13 1.45 -11.13
N ILE A 128 3.06 2.01 -11.72
CA ILE A 128 2.20 1.26 -12.64
C ILE A 128 2.96 0.86 -13.90
N GLU A 129 3.70 1.79 -14.52
CA GLU A 129 4.53 1.51 -15.70
C GLU A 129 5.60 0.46 -15.41
N ALA A 130 6.31 0.59 -14.28
CA ALA A 130 7.32 -0.37 -13.88
C ALA A 130 6.71 -1.78 -13.62
N GLY A 131 5.55 -1.83 -12.98
CA GLY A 131 4.79 -3.07 -12.77
C GLY A 131 4.27 -3.69 -14.06
N TYR A 132 3.80 -2.87 -15.01
CA TYR A 132 3.36 -3.33 -16.33
C TYR A 132 4.51 -3.97 -17.10
N ARG A 133 5.68 -3.35 -17.09
CA ARG A 133 6.88 -3.91 -17.72
C ARG A 133 7.36 -5.18 -17.03
N LEU A 134 7.31 -5.26 -15.70
CA LEU A 134 7.57 -6.51 -14.97
C LEU A 134 6.64 -7.64 -15.47
N LEU A 135 5.34 -7.37 -15.54
CA LEU A 135 4.37 -8.39 -15.96
C LEU A 135 4.56 -8.81 -17.42
N THR A 136 4.76 -7.86 -18.32
CA THR A 136 4.80 -8.11 -19.78
C THR A 136 6.18 -8.54 -20.28
N GLU A 137 7.25 -7.85 -19.85
CA GLU A 137 8.60 -8.10 -20.37
C GLU A 137 9.30 -9.24 -19.64
N GLU A 138 9.21 -9.31 -18.30
CA GLU A 138 9.89 -10.34 -17.49
C GLU A 138 9.05 -11.61 -17.38
N LEU A 139 7.76 -11.47 -17.01
CA LEU A 139 6.89 -12.61 -16.77
C LEU A 139 6.11 -13.05 -18.02
N GLY A 140 6.08 -12.24 -19.09
CA GLY A 140 5.40 -12.52 -20.35
C GLY A 140 3.88 -12.66 -20.20
N VAL A 141 3.29 -11.94 -19.23
CA VAL A 141 1.85 -11.92 -18.96
C VAL A 141 1.15 -11.02 -19.98
N SER A 142 0.03 -11.47 -20.55
CA SER A 142 -0.75 -10.73 -21.55
C SER A 142 -1.98 -10.03 -20.98
N SER A 143 -2.49 -10.52 -19.84
CA SER A 143 -3.61 -9.96 -19.09
C SER A 143 -3.63 -10.54 -17.68
N ILE A 144 -4.30 -9.87 -16.75
CA ILE A 144 -4.43 -10.33 -15.37
C ILE A 144 -5.89 -10.52 -14.96
N VAL A 145 -6.14 -11.43 -14.03
CA VAL A 145 -7.48 -11.65 -13.45
C VAL A 145 -7.88 -10.44 -12.62
N ALA A 146 -6.97 -9.97 -11.77
CA ALA A 146 -7.23 -8.79 -10.96
C ALA A 146 -5.95 -8.09 -10.50
N VAL A 147 -6.07 -6.78 -10.23
CA VAL A 147 -5.18 -6.04 -9.35
C VAL A 147 -5.91 -5.80 -8.02
N LEU A 148 -5.25 -6.07 -6.90
CA LEU A 148 -5.85 -5.96 -5.57
C LEU A 148 -4.93 -5.15 -4.66
N GLY A 149 -5.46 -4.15 -3.99
CA GLY A 149 -4.62 -3.28 -3.16
C GLY A 149 -5.32 -2.70 -1.94
N PHE A 150 -4.54 -2.62 -0.85
CA PHE A 150 -4.86 -1.93 0.38
C PHE A 150 -4.19 -0.55 0.41
N SER A 151 -4.87 0.49 0.90
CA SER A 151 -4.27 1.81 1.14
C SER A 151 -3.65 2.40 -0.14
N MET A 152 -2.35 2.75 -0.16
CA MET A 152 -1.66 3.12 -1.41
C MET A 152 -1.66 2.00 -2.45
N GLY A 153 -1.81 0.74 -2.06
CA GLY A 153 -2.06 -0.36 -2.99
C GLY A 153 -3.41 -0.22 -3.70
N ALA A 154 -4.45 0.29 -3.01
CA ALA A 154 -5.73 0.61 -3.63
C ALA A 154 -5.61 1.79 -4.61
N GLN A 155 -4.84 2.83 -4.25
CA GLN A 155 -4.50 3.93 -5.18
C GLN A 155 -3.86 3.38 -6.46
N GLN A 156 -2.94 2.43 -6.32
CA GLN A 156 -2.35 1.74 -7.46
C GLN A 156 -3.39 0.90 -8.22
N ALA A 157 -4.29 0.19 -7.54
CA ALA A 157 -5.31 -0.61 -8.21
C ALA A 157 -6.24 0.23 -9.09
N PHE A 158 -6.69 1.40 -8.60
CA PHE A 158 -7.47 2.34 -9.41
C PHE A 158 -6.65 2.92 -10.56
N GLN A 159 -5.41 3.27 -10.31
CA GLN A 159 -4.52 3.78 -11.36
C GLN A 159 -4.25 2.73 -12.44
N TRP A 160 -4.06 1.45 -12.08
CA TRP A 160 -3.95 0.34 -13.02
C TRP A 160 -5.18 0.27 -13.93
N ALA A 161 -6.39 0.32 -13.34
CA ALA A 161 -7.64 0.22 -14.07
C ALA A 161 -7.87 1.39 -15.04
N VAL A 162 -7.35 2.60 -14.72
CA VAL A 162 -7.40 3.76 -15.58
C VAL A 162 -6.31 3.72 -16.67
N SER A 163 -5.05 3.38 -16.30
CA SER A 163 -3.92 3.40 -17.23
C SER A 163 -3.96 2.26 -18.25
N TYR A 164 -4.43 1.07 -17.83
CA TYR A 164 -4.45 -0.15 -18.65
C TYR A 164 -5.82 -0.82 -18.62
N PRO A 165 -6.89 -0.17 -19.12
CA PRO A 165 -8.27 -0.61 -18.93
C PRO A 165 -8.61 -1.96 -19.58
N ASP A 166 -7.81 -2.42 -20.56
CA ASP A 166 -8.00 -3.69 -21.25
C ASP A 166 -7.07 -4.81 -20.73
N PHE A 167 -6.23 -4.52 -19.72
CA PHE A 167 -5.24 -5.47 -19.22
C PHE A 167 -5.75 -6.35 -18.08
N MET A 168 -6.85 -5.97 -17.42
CA MET A 168 -7.40 -6.69 -16.27
C MET A 168 -8.91 -6.88 -16.36
N GLN A 169 -9.40 -7.94 -15.72
CA GLN A 169 -10.83 -8.22 -15.61
C GLN A 169 -11.45 -7.52 -14.39
N ASN A 170 -10.70 -7.45 -13.29
CA ASN A 170 -11.17 -6.93 -12.02
C ASN A 170 -10.13 -5.99 -11.38
N ALA A 171 -10.61 -5.00 -10.60
CA ALA A 171 -9.80 -4.21 -9.70
C ALA A 171 -10.44 -4.21 -8.31
N VAL A 172 -9.65 -4.45 -7.28
CA VAL A 172 -10.10 -4.47 -5.90
C VAL A 172 -9.30 -3.45 -5.11
N GLY A 173 -9.96 -2.41 -4.63
CA GLY A 173 -9.34 -1.39 -3.79
C GLY A 173 -10.03 -1.32 -2.43
N TRP A 174 -9.24 -1.40 -1.33
CA TRP A 174 -9.82 -1.20 -0.01
C TRP A 174 -9.00 -0.23 0.84
N CYS A 175 -9.72 0.54 1.65
CA CYS A 175 -9.17 1.59 2.52
C CYS A 175 -8.19 2.52 1.78
N GLY A 176 -8.56 2.97 0.58
CA GLY A 176 -7.75 3.87 -0.25
C GLY A 176 -8.62 4.56 -1.30
N SER A 177 -8.17 5.68 -1.84
CA SER A 177 -8.90 6.56 -2.74
C SER A 177 -8.26 6.65 -4.12
N ALA A 178 -9.04 7.01 -5.13
CA ALA A 178 -8.53 7.29 -6.47
C ALA A 178 -7.82 8.65 -6.58
N VAL A 179 -8.14 9.57 -5.67
CA VAL A 179 -7.50 10.88 -5.53
C VAL A 179 -7.20 11.17 -4.07
N GLU A 180 -6.04 11.77 -3.77
CA GLU A 180 -5.76 12.20 -2.41
C GLU A 180 -6.47 13.53 -2.12
N HIS A 181 -7.34 13.51 -1.11
CA HIS A 181 -8.12 14.67 -0.72
C HIS A 181 -7.30 15.67 0.13
N PRO A 182 -7.64 16.97 0.15
CA PRO A 182 -6.85 18.00 0.83
C PRO A 182 -6.55 17.71 2.30
N HIS A 183 -7.47 17.06 3.03
CA HIS A 183 -7.24 16.67 4.42
C HIS A 183 -6.09 15.65 4.55
N GLY A 184 -6.07 14.64 3.69
CA GLY A 184 -4.99 13.65 3.66
C GLY A 184 -3.65 14.27 3.26
N VAL A 185 -3.65 15.21 2.30
CA VAL A 185 -2.46 15.99 1.94
C VAL A 185 -1.88 16.70 3.17
N MET A 186 -2.72 17.38 3.97
CA MET A 186 -2.27 18.10 5.17
C MET A 186 -1.81 17.15 6.28
N ARG A 187 -2.45 16.01 6.45
CA ARG A 187 -2.05 14.96 7.39
C ARG A 187 -0.63 14.44 7.05
N LEU A 188 -0.37 14.15 5.78
CA LEU A 188 0.94 13.71 5.31
C LEU A 188 1.99 14.82 5.41
N GLU A 189 1.62 16.08 5.18
CA GLU A 189 2.51 17.22 5.39
C GLU A 189 2.93 17.36 6.86
N SER A 190 1.99 17.19 7.78
CA SER A 190 2.27 17.18 9.22
C SER A 190 3.22 16.05 9.61
N PHE A 191 3.03 14.86 9.05
CA PHE A 191 3.93 13.73 9.25
C PHE A 191 5.35 14.01 8.74
N LYS A 192 5.51 14.49 7.50
CA LYS A 192 6.82 14.85 6.94
C LYS A 192 7.49 15.95 7.77
N SER A 193 6.73 16.96 8.16
CA SER A 193 7.23 18.06 8.98
C SER A 193 7.78 17.59 10.32
N ALA A 194 7.19 16.55 10.94
CA ALA A 194 7.70 15.97 12.18
C ALA A 194 9.11 15.37 11.99
N ILE A 195 9.35 14.68 10.89
CA ILE A 195 10.68 14.13 10.57
C ILE A 195 11.67 15.27 10.27
N MET A 196 11.26 16.22 9.41
CA MET A 196 12.13 17.31 8.94
C MET A 196 12.49 18.32 10.05
N ALA A 197 11.72 18.37 11.13
CA ALA A 197 12.02 19.24 12.29
C ALA A 197 13.19 18.74 13.14
N ASP A 198 13.63 17.49 12.98
CA ASP A 198 14.82 16.97 13.64
C ASP A 198 16.07 17.61 13.02
N ALA A 199 16.93 18.22 13.84
CA ALA A 199 18.18 18.81 13.37
C ALA A 199 19.10 17.78 12.67
N ALA A 200 19.02 16.51 13.08
CA ALA A 200 19.79 15.42 12.47
C ALA A 200 19.33 15.11 11.04
N TYR A 201 18.11 15.48 10.65
CA TYR A 201 17.62 15.29 9.27
C TYR A 201 18.46 16.04 8.23
N ASN A 202 18.95 17.23 8.57
CA ASN A 202 19.89 18.01 7.78
C ASN A 202 19.49 18.10 6.29
N GLY A 203 18.22 18.40 5.99
CA GLY A 203 17.72 18.49 4.63
C GLY A 203 17.79 17.17 3.85
N GLY A 204 17.75 16.04 4.53
CA GLY A 204 17.88 14.69 3.96
C GLY A 204 19.31 14.19 3.79
N ASN A 205 20.33 15.00 4.16
CA ASN A 205 21.75 14.64 4.08
C ASN A 205 22.30 14.17 5.44
N TYR A 206 21.61 13.21 6.07
CA TYR A 206 22.03 12.64 7.34
C TYR A 206 23.00 11.46 7.14
N THR A 207 23.87 11.26 8.10
CA THR A 207 24.73 10.08 8.21
C THR A 207 24.17 9.04 9.19
N GLU A 208 23.35 9.50 10.13
CA GLU A 208 22.56 8.68 11.05
C GLU A 208 21.11 9.11 10.96
N GLN A 209 20.19 8.16 11.07
CA GLN A 209 18.77 8.41 10.97
C GLN A 209 18.30 9.49 11.98
N PRO A 210 17.43 10.43 11.56
CA PRO A 210 16.85 11.45 12.43
C PRO A 210 15.83 10.83 13.41
N ARG A 211 16.32 10.17 14.44
CA ARG A 211 15.52 9.30 15.33
C ARG A 211 14.47 10.05 16.12
N VAL A 212 14.75 11.33 16.49
CA VAL A 212 13.77 12.16 17.20
C VAL A 212 12.61 12.52 16.29
N GLY A 213 12.90 12.88 15.05
CA GLY A 213 11.89 13.17 14.03
C GLY A 213 11.06 11.94 13.66
N LEU A 214 11.70 10.79 13.46
CA LEU A 214 11.01 9.52 13.20
C LEU A 214 10.11 9.10 14.36
N ALA A 215 10.56 9.27 15.61
CA ALA A 215 9.73 9.01 16.78
C ALA A 215 8.52 9.98 16.85
N ALA A 216 8.73 11.28 16.58
CA ALA A 216 7.65 12.26 16.50
C ALA A 216 6.63 11.92 15.41
N ALA A 217 7.09 11.46 14.26
CA ALA A 217 6.24 10.96 13.18
C ALA A 217 5.44 9.72 13.60
N GLY A 218 6.04 8.80 14.36
CA GLY A 218 5.34 7.67 14.96
C GLY A 218 4.23 8.10 15.92
N THR A 219 4.51 9.10 16.77
CA THR A 219 3.52 9.70 17.66
C THR A 219 2.37 10.34 16.87
N HIS A 220 2.66 11.09 15.80
CA HIS A 220 1.63 11.61 14.90
C HIS A 220 0.75 10.47 14.36
N TRP A 221 1.38 9.39 13.90
CA TRP A 221 0.67 8.27 13.25
C TRP A 221 -0.22 7.49 14.22
N SER A 222 0.17 7.42 15.50
CA SER A 222 -0.59 6.70 16.52
C SER A 222 -2.03 7.19 16.65
N ALA A 223 -2.29 8.49 16.43
CA ALA A 223 -3.63 9.06 16.51
C ALA A 223 -4.48 8.88 15.24
N TRP A 224 -3.88 8.43 14.12
CA TRP A 224 -4.57 8.37 12.82
C TRP A 224 -4.83 6.95 12.32
N GLY A 225 -4.00 5.98 12.69
CA GLY A 225 -4.06 4.62 12.15
C GLY A 225 -5.26 3.81 12.61
N THR A 226 -5.75 4.10 13.80
CA THR A 226 -6.91 3.45 14.41
C THR A 226 -8.02 4.48 14.71
N SER A 227 -9.23 4.00 15.02
CA SER A 227 -10.37 4.86 15.30
C SER A 227 -10.37 5.44 16.71
N GLN A 228 -11.23 6.44 16.96
CA GLN A 228 -11.47 6.95 18.31
C GLN A 228 -12.11 5.87 19.19
N GLU A 229 -12.98 5.03 18.63
CA GLU A 229 -13.63 3.90 19.30
C GLU A 229 -12.61 2.85 19.73
N TRP A 230 -11.60 2.58 18.91
CA TRP A 230 -10.49 1.69 19.27
C TRP A 230 -9.81 2.12 20.57
N TYR A 231 -9.52 3.42 20.70
CA TYR A 231 -8.96 3.98 21.95
C TYR A 231 -9.94 3.95 23.10
N ARG A 232 -11.19 4.33 22.89
CA ARG A 232 -12.24 4.35 23.92
C ARG A 232 -12.50 2.95 24.47
N ASN A 233 -12.51 1.94 23.61
CA ASN A 233 -12.72 0.55 23.98
C ASN A 233 -11.43 -0.16 24.41
N ARG A 234 -10.31 0.56 24.48
CA ARG A 234 -9.00 0.02 24.89
C ARG A 234 -8.55 -1.19 24.07
N TYR A 235 -8.84 -1.22 22.77
CA TYR A 235 -8.45 -2.34 21.88
C TYR A 235 -6.94 -2.53 21.75
N PHE A 236 -6.14 -1.54 22.16
CA PHE A 236 -4.70 -1.70 22.31
C PHE A 236 -4.30 -2.80 23.30
N GLU A 237 -5.19 -3.16 24.24
CA GLU A 237 -4.97 -4.30 25.15
C GLU A 237 -4.96 -5.64 24.41
N LEU A 238 -5.67 -5.74 23.27
CA LEU A 238 -5.63 -6.93 22.40
C LEU A 238 -4.26 -7.11 21.75
N LEU A 239 -3.46 -6.03 21.64
CA LEU A 239 -2.08 -6.04 21.17
C LEU A 239 -1.06 -6.25 22.30
N GLY A 240 -1.53 -6.48 23.54
CA GLY A 240 -0.68 -6.61 24.72
C GLY A 240 -0.16 -5.29 25.28
N LEU A 241 -0.74 -4.16 24.83
CA LEU A 241 -0.38 -2.80 25.31
C LEU A 241 -1.39 -2.40 26.39
N ASN A 242 -0.92 -1.89 27.55
CA ASN A 242 -1.78 -1.62 28.71
C ASN A 242 -2.00 -0.14 28.98
N THR A 243 -1.12 0.71 28.44
CA THR A 243 -1.13 2.16 28.65
C THR A 243 -0.99 2.92 27.35
N LEU A 244 -1.41 4.20 27.33
CA LEU A 244 -1.20 5.08 26.17
C LEU A 244 0.28 5.37 25.92
N GLU A 245 1.12 5.31 26.96
CA GLU A 245 2.57 5.44 26.82
C GLU A 245 3.15 4.25 26.06
N GLU A 246 2.70 3.03 26.36
CA GLU A 246 3.09 1.84 25.61
C GLU A 246 2.60 1.89 24.16
N VAL A 247 1.39 2.38 23.91
CA VAL A 247 0.88 2.61 22.54
C VAL A 247 1.79 3.59 21.79
N ASN A 248 2.10 4.74 22.40
CA ASN A 248 2.97 5.73 21.79
C ASN A 248 4.36 5.16 21.49
N THR A 249 4.95 4.45 22.46
CA THR A 249 6.27 3.81 22.30
C THR A 249 6.26 2.76 21.18
N TYR A 250 5.18 2.00 21.05
CA TYR A 250 5.00 1.02 19.98
C TYR A 250 5.08 1.69 18.60
N TYR A 251 4.34 2.78 18.38
CA TYR A 251 4.37 3.51 17.12
C TYR A 251 5.72 4.20 16.86
N GLN A 252 6.33 4.82 17.86
CA GLN A 252 7.66 5.42 17.76
C GLN A 252 8.70 4.38 17.30
N ASN A 253 8.68 3.19 17.90
CA ASN A 253 9.58 2.09 17.53
C ASN A 253 9.31 1.57 16.11
N ALA A 254 8.04 1.50 15.69
CA ALA A 254 7.68 1.07 14.35
C ALA A 254 8.28 2.01 13.29
N PHE A 255 8.10 3.32 13.47
CA PHE A 255 8.59 4.32 12.52
C PHE A 255 10.11 4.53 12.56
N SER A 256 10.77 4.21 13.67
CA SER A 256 12.23 4.30 13.77
C SER A 256 12.99 3.22 12.98
N ARG A 257 12.30 2.30 12.33
CA ARG A 257 12.91 1.17 11.61
C ARG A 257 13.20 1.47 10.14
N TRP A 258 12.60 2.50 9.57
CA TRP A 258 12.71 2.84 8.16
C TRP A 258 13.62 4.04 7.94
N ASP A 259 14.09 4.18 6.71
CA ASP A 259 14.83 5.37 6.28
C ASP A 259 13.91 6.59 6.21
N ALA A 260 14.38 7.73 6.73
CA ALA A 260 13.59 8.94 6.80
C ALA A 260 13.27 9.53 5.42
N ASN A 261 14.23 9.47 4.47
CA ASN A 261 13.98 9.93 3.11
C ASN A 261 12.98 9.02 2.39
N ASP A 262 13.07 7.69 2.56
CA ASP A 262 12.12 6.77 1.96
C ASP A 262 10.69 7.11 2.41
N TYR A 263 10.46 7.35 3.71
CA TYR A 263 9.16 7.77 4.22
C TYR A 263 8.67 9.09 3.62
N ILE A 264 9.54 10.10 3.55
CA ILE A 264 9.18 11.44 3.07
C ILE A 264 8.86 11.40 1.57
N TRP A 265 9.65 10.69 0.78
CA TRP A 265 9.45 10.55 -0.67
C TRP A 265 8.18 9.77 -0.97
N LEU A 266 7.96 8.65 -0.27
CA LEU A 266 6.76 7.85 -0.43
C LEU A 266 5.50 8.62 -0.01
N ALA A 267 5.55 9.39 1.09
CA ALA A 267 4.47 10.29 1.49
C ALA A 267 4.19 11.38 0.45
N THR A 268 5.24 11.87 -0.23
CA THR A 268 5.10 12.86 -1.30
C THR A 268 4.42 12.26 -2.54
N THR A 269 4.74 11.01 -2.88
CA THR A 269 4.04 10.24 -3.93
C THR A 269 2.56 10.07 -3.59
N TRP A 270 2.26 9.72 -2.34
CA TRP A 270 0.87 9.61 -1.86
C TRP A 270 0.10 10.92 -1.96
N GLN A 271 0.69 12.04 -1.49
CA GLN A 271 0.06 13.38 -1.56
C GLN A 271 -0.34 13.80 -2.98
N LYS A 272 0.38 13.31 -3.99
CA LYS A 272 0.15 13.64 -5.41
C LYS A 272 -0.74 12.64 -6.13
N ASN A 273 -1.32 11.68 -5.42
CA ASN A 273 -2.17 10.68 -6.07
C ASN A 273 -3.43 11.33 -6.64
N ASN A 274 -3.60 11.21 -7.95
CA ASN A 274 -4.80 11.59 -8.68
C ASN A 274 -4.86 10.79 -9.99
N VAL A 275 -5.82 9.88 -10.10
CA VAL A 275 -6.02 9.12 -11.36
C VAL A 275 -6.40 10.01 -12.54
N GLY A 276 -6.95 11.20 -12.27
CA GLY A 276 -7.28 12.22 -13.27
C GLY A 276 -6.07 12.85 -13.93
N ASP A 277 -4.87 12.73 -13.34
CA ASP A 277 -3.63 13.19 -13.97
C ASP A 277 -3.12 12.23 -15.06
N THR A 278 -3.79 11.10 -15.27
CA THR A 278 -3.53 10.21 -16.41
C THR A 278 -3.74 10.98 -17.71
N PRO A 279 -2.80 10.87 -18.69
CA PRO A 279 -2.92 11.59 -19.96
C PRO A 279 -4.30 11.42 -20.62
N GLY A 280 -4.92 12.54 -20.97
CA GLY A 280 -6.26 12.60 -21.56
C GLY A 280 -7.37 13.07 -20.62
N PHE A 281 -7.16 13.03 -19.28
CA PHE A 281 -8.18 13.45 -18.32
C PHE A 281 -7.95 14.85 -17.71
N ASN A 282 -6.74 15.43 -17.84
CA ASN A 282 -6.44 16.80 -17.43
C ASN A 282 -6.77 17.12 -15.95
N GLY A 283 -6.53 16.19 -15.03
CA GLY A 283 -6.82 16.34 -13.60
C GLY A 283 -8.23 15.91 -13.19
N ASP A 284 -9.11 15.58 -14.14
CA ASP A 284 -10.49 15.16 -13.89
C ASP A 284 -10.53 13.67 -13.49
N TYR A 285 -10.53 13.42 -12.16
CA TYR A 285 -10.59 12.06 -11.63
C TYR A 285 -11.95 11.38 -11.84
N GLU A 286 -13.05 12.16 -11.93
CA GLU A 286 -14.38 11.63 -12.17
C GLU A 286 -14.47 11.04 -13.59
N ALA A 287 -13.96 11.77 -14.58
CA ALA A 287 -13.86 11.27 -15.94
C ALA A 287 -12.92 10.06 -16.05
N ALA A 288 -11.79 10.08 -15.33
CA ALA A 288 -10.84 8.96 -15.29
C ALA A 288 -11.49 7.70 -14.69
N LEU A 289 -12.18 7.81 -13.57
CA LEU A 289 -12.94 6.71 -12.96
C LEU A 289 -14.03 6.18 -13.91
N GLY A 290 -14.71 7.08 -14.64
CA GLY A 290 -15.71 6.73 -15.65
C GLY A 290 -15.16 5.94 -16.85
N SER A 291 -13.85 5.93 -17.05
CA SER A 291 -13.20 5.19 -18.13
C SER A 291 -12.85 3.74 -17.77
N ILE A 292 -12.96 3.35 -16.50
CA ILE A 292 -12.64 2.00 -16.02
C ILE A 292 -13.56 0.96 -16.68
N LYS A 293 -12.97 -0.09 -17.25
CA LYS A 293 -13.68 -1.19 -17.88
C LYS A 293 -13.78 -2.42 -16.99
N ALA A 294 -12.83 -2.58 -16.08
CA ALA A 294 -12.81 -3.69 -15.14
C ALA A 294 -13.99 -3.61 -14.17
N ARG A 295 -14.47 -4.75 -13.68
CA ARG A 295 -15.33 -4.79 -12.51
C ARG A 295 -14.56 -4.32 -11.30
N VAL A 296 -15.15 -3.48 -10.47
CA VAL A 296 -14.47 -2.91 -9.32
C VAL A 296 -15.13 -3.32 -8.02
N LEU A 297 -14.36 -3.87 -7.08
CA LEU A 297 -14.76 -4.00 -5.68
C LEU A 297 -14.09 -2.86 -4.88
N TYR A 298 -14.91 -1.96 -4.33
CA TYR A 298 -14.46 -0.83 -3.53
C TYR A 298 -14.87 -1.00 -2.07
N MET A 299 -13.90 -1.21 -1.16
CA MET A 299 -14.20 -1.50 0.24
C MET A 299 -13.56 -0.48 1.19
N PRO A 300 -14.29 0.56 1.63
CA PRO A 300 -13.81 1.44 2.70
C PRO A 300 -13.89 0.75 4.07
N CYS A 301 -13.01 1.12 4.99
CA CYS A 301 -13.19 0.84 6.41
C CYS A 301 -14.15 1.87 7.04
N GLU A 302 -15.12 1.41 7.84
CA GLU A 302 -16.17 2.25 8.42
C GLU A 302 -15.64 3.40 9.27
N THR A 303 -14.59 3.17 10.00
CA THR A 303 -14.00 4.14 10.95
C THR A 303 -12.62 4.65 10.53
N ASP A 304 -12.29 4.55 9.23
CA ASP A 304 -11.02 5.04 8.69
C ASP A 304 -10.90 6.56 8.84
N LEU A 305 -9.79 7.02 9.44
CA LEU A 305 -9.49 8.45 9.59
C LEU A 305 -8.63 9.01 8.44
N TYR A 306 -8.12 8.14 7.55
CA TYR A 306 -7.36 8.57 6.37
C TYR A 306 -8.27 8.84 5.19
N PHE A 307 -9.14 7.88 4.90
CA PHE A 307 -10.00 7.84 3.74
C PHE A 307 -11.45 7.77 4.19
N HIS A 308 -12.08 8.95 4.31
CA HIS A 308 -13.43 9.05 4.83
C HIS A 308 -14.44 8.38 3.90
N ILE A 309 -15.30 7.54 4.47
CA ILE A 309 -16.26 6.71 3.73
C ILE A 309 -17.14 7.49 2.74
N ASP A 310 -17.54 8.73 3.08
CA ASP A 310 -18.38 9.52 2.19
C ASP A 310 -17.62 10.00 0.94
N ALA A 311 -16.31 10.30 1.07
CA ALA A 311 -15.47 10.63 -0.07
C ALA A 311 -15.31 9.42 -1.00
N LEU A 312 -15.06 8.24 -0.44
CA LEU A 312 -14.91 7.02 -1.23
C LEU A 312 -16.25 6.59 -1.86
N ARG A 313 -17.38 6.82 -1.17
CA ARG A 313 -18.70 6.59 -1.72
C ARG A 313 -18.99 7.54 -2.89
N HIS A 314 -18.51 8.77 -2.83
CA HIS A 314 -18.62 9.72 -3.93
C HIS A 314 -17.82 9.24 -5.15
N GLU A 315 -16.55 8.84 -4.96
CA GLU A 315 -15.71 8.29 -6.03
C GLU A 315 -16.35 7.07 -6.72
N ALA A 316 -16.90 6.14 -5.92
CA ALA A 316 -17.50 4.92 -6.43
C ALA A 316 -18.68 5.16 -7.40
N GLN A 317 -19.36 6.31 -7.32
CA GLN A 317 -20.49 6.66 -8.20
C GLN A 317 -20.07 6.87 -9.65
N PHE A 318 -18.80 7.20 -9.90
CA PHE A 318 -18.28 7.44 -11.25
C PHE A 318 -17.79 6.16 -11.93
N ILE A 319 -17.59 5.07 -11.18
CA ILE A 319 -17.10 3.80 -11.72
C ILE A 319 -18.28 3.00 -12.31
N PRO A 320 -18.26 2.65 -13.62
CA PRO A 320 -19.41 2.04 -14.29
C PRO A 320 -19.90 0.71 -13.68
N ASP A 321 -18.98 -0.14 -13.23
CA ASP A 321 -19.29 -1.45 -12.63
C ASP A 321 -18.60 -1.56 -11.27
N ALA A 322 -19.14 -0.86 -10.27
CA ALA A 322 -18.60 -0.82 -8.91
C ALA A 322 -19.53 -1.51 -7.92
N GLN A 323 -18.99 -2.50 -7.21
CA GLN A 323 -19.54 -3.02 -5.97
C GLN A 323 -18.93 -2.27 -4.78
N PHE A 324 -19.75 -1.55 -4.01
CA PHE A 324 -19.29 -0.81 -2.83
C PHE A 324 -19.68 -1.55 -1.55
N THR A 325 -18.70 -2.04 -0.81
CA THR A 325 -18.91 -2.87 0.39
C THR A 325 -18.09 -2.32 1.55
N VAL A 326 -18.77 -1.86 2.61
CA VAL A 326 -18.11 -1.29 3.79
C VAL A 326 -17.55 -2.40 4.68
N ILE A 327 -16.28 -2.28 5.11
CA ILE A 327 -15.69 -3.13 6.13
C ILE A 327 -16.18 -2.62 7.50
N PRO A 328 -17.03 -3.38 8.23
CA PRO A 328 -17.66 -2.92 9.48
C PRO A 328 -16.68 -3.09 10.65
N THR A 329 -15.80 -2.12 10.83
CA THR A 329 -14.69 -2.23 11.79
C THR A 329 -14.58 -1.02 12.72
N LEU A 330 -14.06 -1.26 13.92
CA LEU A 330 -13.61 -0.21 14.85
C LEU A 330 -12.07 -0.04 14.85
N TRP A 331 -11.34 -0.80 14.00
CA TRP A 331 -9.88 -0.74 13.94
C TRP A 331 -9.35 0.38 13.03
N GLY A 332 -10.23 1.20 12.45
CA GLY A 332 -9.85 2.27 11.55
C GLY A 332 -9.14 1.76 10.30
N HIS A 333 -8.12 2.48 9.84
CA HIS A 333 -7.38 2.13 8.64
C HIS A 333 -6.68 0.77 8.72
N PHE A 334 -6.15 0.41 9.91
CA PHE A 334 -5.37 -0.82 10.07
C PHE A 334 -6.19 -2.12 9.97
N ALA A 335 -7.52 -2.04 10.05
CA ALA A 335 -8.38 -3.17 9.71
C ALA A 335 -8.06 -3.73 8.31
N GLY A 336 -7.83 -2.84 7.34
CA GLY A 336 -7.52 -3.21 5.96
C GLY A 336 -6.19 -3.96 5.80
N GLY A 337 -5.26 -3.83 6.73
CA GLY A 337 -4.00 -4.58 6.79
C GLY A 337 -4.08 -5.90 7.56
N GLY A 338 -5.29 -6.37 7.91
CA GLY A 338 -5.47 -7.64 8.62
C GLY A 338 -5.13 -7.58 10.11
N SER A 339 -5.14 -6.40 10.74
CA SER A 339 -4.80 -6.24 12.16
C SER A 339 -5.83 -6.84 13.11
N SER A 340 -7.07 -6.99 12.67
CA SER A 340 -8.14 -7.68 13.36
C SER A 340 -8.45 -9.01 12.65
N PRO A 341 -8.49 -10.15 13.37
CA PRO A 341 -8.85 -11.43 12.76
C PRO A 341 -10.24 -11.43 12.12
N GLU A 342 -11.22 -10.76 12.74
CA GLU A 342 -12.56 -10.67 12.21
C GLU A 342 -12.59 -9.88 10.89
N ASP A 343 -11.87 -8.76 10.83
CA ASP A 343 -11.75 -7.93 9.64
C ASP A 343 -11.01 -8.68 8.51
N ALA A 344 -9.95 -9.40 8.85
CA ALA A 344 -9.20 -10.23 7.90
C ALA A 344 -10.10 -11.29 7.25
N VAL A 345 -10.95 -11.96 8.04
CA VAL A 345 -11.94 -12.95 7.55
C VAL A 345 -12.97 -12.26 6.64
N PHE A 346 -13.49 -11.09 7.04
CA PHE A 346 -14.47 -10.35 6.25
C PHE A 346 -13.88 -9.93 4.90
N ILE A 347 -12.67 -9.34 4.91
CA ILE A 347 -11.97 -8.90 3.69
C ILE A 347 -11.72 -10.10 2.77
N ASN A 348 -11.15 -11.17 3.31
CA ASN A 348 -10.85 -12.38 2.55
C ASN A 348 -12.09 -12.93 1.85
N ARG A 349 -13.19 -13.10 2.60
CA ARG A 349 -14.43 -13.63 2.05
C ARG A 349 -15.05 -12.73 1.00
N THR A 350 -15.09 -11.42 1.24
CA THR A 350 -15.67 -10.46 0.31
C THR A 350 -14.90 -10.43 -1.02
N ILE A 351 -13.57 -10.49 -0.97
CA ILE A 351 -12.74 -10.56 -2.17
C ILE A 351 -12.93 -11.89 -2.89
N LEU A 352 -12.95 -13.01 -2.16
CA LEU A 352 -13.18 -14.34 -2.74
C LEU A 352 -14.52 -14.39 -3.46
N ASP A 353 -15.62 -14.01 -2.78
CA ASP A 353 -16.97 -14.00 -3.33
C ASP A 353 -17.07 -13.09 -4.58
N PHE A 354 -16.32 -11.99 -4.62
CA PHE A 354 -16.27 -11.09 -5.78
C PHE A 354 -15.52 -11.72 -6.97
N LEU A 355 -14.39 -12.36 -6.74
CA LEU A 355 -13.59 -12.98 -7.80
C LEU A 355 -14.24 -14.24 -8.39
N GLU A 356 -15.19 -14.87 -7.69
CA GLU A 356 -15.91 -16.06 -8.14
C GLU A 356 -17.20 -15.75 -8.94
N GLN A 357 -17.61 -14.50 -9.03
CA GLN A 357 -18.74 -14.05 -9.88
C GLN A 357 -18.31 -13.92 -11.34
#